data_ad9feb987c8e70e97872e5f265eac3a6
#
_entry.id   ad9feb987c8e70e97872e5f265eac3a6
#
_cell.length_a   1.000
_cell.length_b   1.000
_cell.length_c   1.000
_cell.angle_alpha   90.00
_cell.angle_beta   90.00
_cell.angle_gamma   90.00
#
_symmetry.space_group_name_H-M   'P 1'
#
loop_
_entity.id
_entity.type
_entity.pdbx_description
1 polymer ?
#
loop_
_entity_poly.entity_id
_entity_poly.type
_entity_poly.pdbx_seq_one_letter_code
_entity_poly.pdbx_strand_id
1 'polypeptide(L)'
;QVAKQIPNCPQLGYWGALTAEVAGKTMTELAELATTNMIGWADGRAIANPLLLRNLLEYLKPYHRPIALYACDRELRGNGIARSGVSALKYGLPIDPVSSETAALAATIEIIADVGTPVHLMRISTRRGVELIAAAKQRGVPVTASTTWLHLIANTTDLATYNPNLKLDPPLGTADDQIALIEGIKTGILDAIAIDHSPYT
;
A
#
# COMPACT_ATOMS: atom_id res chain seq x y z
N GLN A 1 21.88 -13.61 -4.45
CA GLN A 1 22.77 -14.74 -4.87
C GLN A 1 22.78 -15.89 -3.86
N VAL A 2 22.62 -15.64 -2.56
CA VAL A 2 22.69 -16.68 -1.51
C VAL A 2 21.51 -17.68 -1.58
N ALA A 3 20.31 -17.21 -1.93
CA ALA A 3 19.10 -18.05 -1.98
C ALA A 3 19.11 -19.15 -3.07
N LYS A 4 19.94 -19.02 -4.11
CA LYS A 4 20.05 -20.03 -5.20
C LYS A 4 20.80 -21.31 -4.81
N GLN A 5 21.43 -21.34 -3.64
CA GLN A 5 22.29 -22.44 -3.21
C GLN A 5 21.64 -23.39 -2.20
N ILE A 6 20.40 -23.11 -1.78
CA ILE A 6 19.69 -23.97 -0.81
C ILE A 6 18.75 -24.90 -1.56
N PRO A 7 18.93 -26.22 -1.52
CA PRO A 7 18.00 -27.17 -2.13
C PRO A 7 16.60 -27.04 -1.51
N ASN A 8 15.55 -27.06 -2.33
CA ASN A 8 14.16 -26.92 -1.91
C ASN A 8 13.80 -25.55 -1.30
N CYS A 9 14.56 -24.50 -1.59
CA CYS A 9 14.20 -23.13 -1.21
C CYS A 9 13.05 -22.62 -2.07
N PRO A 10 12.07 -21.89 -1.50
CA PRO A 10 11.07 -21.16 -2.28
C PRO A 10 11.72 -20.21 -3.28
N GLN A 11 11.02 -19.93 -4.38
CA GLN A 11 11.46 -18.87 -5.28
C GLN A 11 11.37 -17.51 -4.56
N LEU A 12 12.51 -16.85 -4.42
CA LEU A 12 12.61 -15.53 -3.80
C LEU A 12 12.74 -14.46 -4.88
N GLY A 13 11.80 -13.54 -4.88
CA GLY A 13 11.87 -12.32 -5.67
C GLY A 13 12.07 -11.10 -4.76
N TYR A 14 12.85 -10.14 -5.17
CA TYR A 14 13.05 -8.90 -4.43
C TYR A 14 12.61 -7.69 -5.24
N TRP A 15 12.17 -6.66 -4.54
CA TRP A 15 11.77 -5.38 -5.11
C TRP A 15 12.96 -4.43 -5.13
N GLY A 16 13.13 -3.69 -6.21
CA GLY A 16 14.06 -2.57 -6.29
C GLY A 16 13.47 -1.33 -5.62
N ALA A 17 14.27 -0.61 -4.84
CA ALA A 17 13.84 0.64 -4.24
C ALA A 17 13.59 1.73 -5.30
N LEU A 18 12.50 2.46 -5.17
CA LEU A 18 12.17 3.63 -5.99
C LEU A 18 13.00 4.84 -5.59
N THR A 19 13.20 5.00 -4.28
CA THR A 19 13.90 6.17 -3.73
C THR A 19 15.10 5.75 -2.88
N ALA A 20 16.12 6.61 -2.83
CA ALA A 20 17.31 6.41 -2.03
C ALA A 20 16.92 6.22 -0.55
N GLU A 21 17.47 5.17 0.08
CA GLU A 21 17.19 4.79 1.49
C GLU A 21 15.70 4.56 1.78
N VAL A 22 14.89 4.36 0.73
CA VAL A 22 13.42 4.25 0.85
C VAL A 22 12.81 5.47 1.57
N ALA A 23 13.43 6.64 1.36
CA ALA A 23 13.08 7.85 2.10
C ALA A 23 11.98 8.70 1.42
N GLY A 24 11.59 8.37 0.17
CA GLY A 24 10.57 9.11 -0.58
C GLY A 24 11.01 10.50 -1.04
N LYS A 25 12.32 10.80 -1.12
CA LYS A 25 12.86 12.14 -1.39
C LYS A 25 13.56 12.28 -2.73
N THR A 26 14.42 11.34 -3.08
CA THR A 26 15.22 11.34 -4.30
C THR A 26 15.16 9.97 -4.96
N MET A 27 15.16 9.91 -6.29
CA MET A 27 15.20 8.64 -7.01
C MET A 27 16.51 7.88 -6.73
N THR A 28 16.42 6.54 -6.74
CA THR A 28 17.62 5.68 -6.80
C THR A 28 18.20 5.66 -8.22
N GLU A 29 19.32 4.95 -8.39
CA GLU A 29 19.90 4.63 -9.71
C GLU A 29 19.04 3.53 -10.39
N LEU A 30 17.84 3.94 -10.83
CA LEU A 30 16.81 3.02 -11.35
C LEU A 30 17.31 2.23 -12.57
N ALA A 31 18.11 2.84 -13.44
CA ALA A 31 18.67 2.16 -14.61
C ALA A 31 19.62 1.03 -14.23
N GLU A 32 20.48 1.24 -13.23
CA GLU A 32 21.36 0.19 -12.69
C GLU A 32 20.56 -0.94 -12.06
N LEU A 33 19.58 -0.60 -11.21
CA LEU A 33 18.70 -1.58 -10.60
C LEU A 33 17.94 -2.41 -11.65
N ALA A 34 17.54 -1.81 -12.76
CA ALA A 34 16.87 -2.49 -13.86
C ALA A 34 17.71 -3.61 -14.49
N THR A 35 19.04 -3.57 -14.38
CA THR A 35 19.93 -4.64 -14.86
C THR A 35 19.95 -5.87 -13.94
N THR A 36 19.41 -5.73 -12.73
CA THR A 36 19.41 -6.79 -11.73
C THR A 36 18.19 -7.71 -11.89
N ASN A 37 18.19 -8.84 -11.18
CA ASN A 37 17.13 -9.84 -11.23
C ASN A 37 15.98 -9.52 -10.24
N MET A 38 15.60 -8.24 -10.12
CA MET A 38 14.44 -7.83 -9.32
C MET A 38 13.13 -8.11 -10.04
N ILE A 39 12.04 -8.31 -9.28
CA ILE A 39 10.72 -8.58 -9.82
C ILE A 39 9.92 -7.32 -10.15
N GLY A 40 10.25 -6.18 -9.55
CA GLY A 40 9.55 -4.92 -9.72
C GLY A 40 10.09 -3.84 -8.78
N TRP A 41 9.37 -2.73 -8.68
CA TRP A 41 9.76 -1.53 -7.95
C TRP A 41 8.82 -1.26 -6.78
N ALA A 42 9.36 -1.07 -5.57
CA ALA A 42 8.57 -0.66 -4.42
C ALA A 42 9.45 -0.08 -3.31
N ASP A 43 8.96 0.95 -2.63
CA ASP A 43 9.56 1.41 -1.38
C ASP A 43 8.88 0.80 -0.15
N GLY A 44 7.67 0.29 -0.28
CA GLY A 44 6.83 -0.12 0.85
C GLY A 44 6.43 1.04 1.77
N ARG A 45 6.83 2.27 1.42
CA ARG A 45 6.53 3.53 2.11
C ARG A 45 5.90 4.52 1.16
N ALA A 46 5.12 5.47 1.72
CA ALA A 46 4.49 6.51 0.93
C ALA A 46 5.50 7.52 0.38
N ILE A 47 5.34 7.89 -0.89
CA ILE A 47 6.06 8.97 -1.55
C ILE A 47 5.17 10.21 -1.49
N ALA A 48 5.53 11.17 -0.63
CA ALA A 48 4.70 12.34 -0.37
C ALA A 48 4.77 13.42 -1.47
N ASN A 49 5.84 13.45 -2.28
CA ASN A 49 6.02 14.44 -3.32
C ASN A 49 5.36 14.00 -4.64
N PRO A 50 4.25 14.64 -5.08
CA PRO A 50 3.55 14.26 -6.30
C PRO A 50 4.41 14.41 -7.57
N LEU A 51 5.29 15.41 -7.64
CA LEU A 51 6.19 15.60 -8.78
C LEU A 51 7.21 14.45 -8.87
N LEU A 52 7.78 14.05 -7.72
CA LEU A 52 8.69 12.89 -7.68
C LEU A 52 7.97 11.62 -8.12
N LEU A 53 6.74 11.40 -7.63
CA LEU A 53 5.94 10.23 -8.03
C LEU A 53 5.65 10.24 -9.53
N ARG A 54 5.24 11.38 -10.10
CA ARG A 54 5.01 11.53 -11.53
C ARG A 54 6.26 11.20 -12.34
N ASN A 55 7.40 11.79 -11.97
CA ASN A 55 8.67 11.56 -12.66
C ASN A 55 9.13 10.10 -12.59
N LEU A 56 8.94 9.44 -11.43
CA LEU A 56 9.20 8.00 -11.27
C LEU A 56 8.37 7.15 -12.24
N LEU A 57 7.06 7.42 -12.33
CA LEU A 57 6.17 6.67 -13.20
C LEU A 57 6.49 6.89 -14.68
N GLU A 58 6.82 8.10 -15.09
CA GLU A 58 7.27 8.40 -16.46
C GLU A 58 8.57 7.68 -16.79
N TYR A 59 9.56 7.78 -15.88
CA TYR A 59 10.86 7.16 -16.08
C TYR A 59 10.80 5.63 -16.15
N LEU A 60 9.94 5.01 -15.35
CA LEU A 60 9.82 3.55 -15.27
C LEU A 60 8.93 2.93 -16.36
N LYS A 61 8.11 3.72 -17.04
CA LYS A 61 7.18 3.25 -18.07
C LYS A 61 7.83 2.33 -19.12
N PRO A 62 9.02 2.63 -19.67
CA PRO A 62 9.68 1.79 -20.70
C PRO A 62 10.16 0.43 -20.17
N TYR A 63 10.31 0.26 -18.86
CA TYR A 63 10.86 -1.00 -18.31
C TYR A 63 9.84 -2.12 -18.20
N HIS A 64 8.53 -1.82 -18.30
CA HIS A 64 7.44 -2.80 -18.26
C HIS A 64 7.50 -3.77 -17.07
N ARG A 65 8.02 -3.33 -15.92
CA ARG A 65 8.07 -4.11 -14.67
C ARG A 65 7.01 -3.62 -13.69
N PRO A 66 6.49 -4.48 -12.82
CA PRO A 66 5.54 -4.09 -11.79
C PRO A 66 6.06 -2.94 -10.91
N ILE A 67 5.20 -1.98 -10.62
CA ILE A 67 5.44 -0.89 -9.67
C ILE A 67 4.39 -1.01 -8.58
N ALA A 68 4.82 -1.12 -7.33
CA ALA A 68 3.92 -1.19 -6.19
C ALA A 68 4.09 0.04 -5.29
N LEU A 69 2.98 0.74 -5.04
CA LEU A 69 2.94 1.98 -4.27
C LEU A 69 2.05 1.84 -3.05
N TYR A 70 2.47 2.43 -1.96
CA TYR A 70 1.67 2.63 -0.77
C TYR A 70 1.20 4.09 -0.70
N ALA A 71 -0.10 4.31 -0.71
CA ALA A 71 -0.70 5.64 -0.66
C ALA A 71 -1.05 6.01 0.78
N CYS A 72 -0.34 6.97 1.36
CA CYS A 72 -0.60 7.49 2.70
C CYS A 72 -0.03 8.89 2.84
N ASP A 73 -0.85 9.82 3.32
CA ASP A 73 -0.40 11.13 3.78
C ASP A 73 0.06 11.00 5.24
N ARG A 74 1.37 11.09 5.45
CA ARG A 74 2.00 10.92 6.76
C ARG A 74 1.74 12.08 7.71
N GLU A 75 1.53 13.29 7.20
CA GLU A 75 1.22 14.46 8.01
C GLU A 75 -0.20 14.34 8.58
N LEU A 76 -1.18 13.94 7.75
CA LEU A 76 -2.53 13.65 8.21
C LEU A 76 -2.58 12.48 9.19
N ARG A 77 -1.78 11.44 8.95
CA ARG A 77 -1.72 10.26 9.82
C ARG A 77 -1.13 10.58 11.19
N GLY A 78 -0.07 11.39 11.24
CA GLY A 78 0.69 11.66 12.46
C GLY A 78 1.15 10.36 13.14
N ASN A 79 0.86 10.24 14.44
CA ASN A 79 1.14 9.05 15.25
C ASN A 79 -0.07 8.11 15.39
N GLY A 80 -1.05 8.22 14.49
CA GLY A 80 -2.27 7.42 14.53
C GLY A 80 -2.02 5.92 14.41
N ILE A 81 -2.68 5.14 15.27
CA ILE A 81 -2.59 3.67 15.31
C ILE A 81 -3.95 2.96 15.21
N ALA A 82 -5.03 3.73 15.13
CA ALA A 82 -6.39 3.22 14.96
C ALA A 82 -7.17 4.14 14.03
N ARG A 83 -7.96 3.59 13.12
CA ARG A 83 -8.85 4.40 12.27
C ARG A 83 -9.86 5.19 13.11
N SER A 84 -10.17 6.40 12.64
CA SER A 84 -11.18 7.27 13.26
C SER A 84 -12.49 6.54 13.48
N GLY A 85 -13.03 6.62 14.68
CA GLY A 85 -14.30 6.00 15.01
C GLY A 85 -14.52 5.87 16.51
N VAL A 86 -15.70 5.37 16.90
CA VAL A 86 -16.10 5.22 18.29
C VAL A 86 -15.13 4.35 19.08
N SER A 87 -14.63 3.26 18.49
CA SER A 87 -13.68 2.34 19.14
C SER A 87 -12.37 3.01 19.50
N ALA A 88 -11.77 3.80 18.58
CA ALA A 88 -10.51 4.51 18.83
C ALA A 88 -10.65 5.50 19.98
N LEU A 89 -11.76 6.26 20.02
CA LEU A 89 -12.06 7.20 21.11
C LEU A 89 -12.28 6.46 22.43
N LYS A 90 -13.06 5.38 22.42
CA LYS A 90 -13.36 4.57 23.61
C LYS A 90 -12.09 3.99 24.24
N TYR A 91 -11.12 3.58 23.42
CA TYR A 91 -9.89 2.96 23.90
C TYR A 91 -8.74 3.97 24.10
N GLY A 92 -8.98 5.27 23.86
CA GLY A 92 -7.97 6.32 24.03
C GLY A 92 -6.77 6.17 23.09
N LEU A 93 -6.99 5.60 21.91
CA LEU A 93 -5.92 5.35 20.93
C LEU A 93 -5.70 6.57 20.03
N PRO A 94 -4.45 6.92 19.68
CA PRO A 94 -4.15 7.93 18.66
C PRO A 94 -4.84 7.62 17.34
N ILE A 95 -5.53 8.62 16.79
CA ILE A 95 -6.38 8.45 15.61
C ILE A 95 -5.58 8.69 14.33
N ASP A 96 -5.72 7.77 13.37
CA ASP A 96 -5.36 7.94 11.97
C ASP A 96 -6.66 8.21 11.17
N PRO A 97 -6.86 9.42 10.63
CA PRO A 97 -8.08 9.73 9.89
C PRO A 97 -8.12 8.96 8.57
N VAL A 98 -9.31 8.61 8.11
CA VAL A 98 -9.52 7.95 6.80
C VAL A 98 -8.90 8.76 5.66
N SER A 99 -8.89 10.08 5.78
CA SER A 99 -8.30 10.99 4.78
C SER A 99 -6.79 10.80 4.59
N SER A 100 -6.07 10.23 5.56
CA SER A 100 -4.63 9.94 5.39
C SER A 100 -4.38 8.94 4.25
N GLU A 101 -5.27 7.96 4.08
CA GLU A 101 -5.24 7.02 2.95
C GLU A 101 -5.91 7.63 1.72
N THR A 102 -7.11 8.13 1.86
CA THR A 102 -7.97 8.43 0.71
C THR A 102 -7.54 9.67 -0.08
N ALA A 103 -6.98 10.70 0.58
CA ALA A 103 -6.45 11.87 -0.12
C ALA A 103 -5.19 11.50 -0.93
N ALA A 104 -4.26 10.78 -0.30
CA ALA A 104 -3.05 10.30 -0.99
C ALA A 104 -3.38 9.33 -2.13
N LEU A 105 -4.36 8.43 -1.92
CA LEU A 105 -4.81 7.47 -2.92
C LEU A 105 -5.44 8.17 -4.12
N ALA A 106 -6.34 9.14 -3.89
CA ALA A 106 -6.96 9.91 -4.95
C ALA A 106 -5.93 10.67 -5.80
N ALA A 107 -4.99 11.37 -5.14
CA ALA A 107 -3.91 12.07 -5.85
C ALA A 107 -3.03 11.11 -6.66
N THR A 108 -2.69 9.95 -6.10
CA THR A 108 -1.90 8.92 -6.78
C THR A 108 -2.64 8.37 -8.00
N ILE A 109 -3.94 8.09 -7.90
CA ILE A 109 -4.78 7.61 -9.00
C ILE A 109 -4.81 8.63 -10.15
N GLU A 110 -4.95 9.93 -9.87
CA GLU A 110 -4.96 10.96 -10.92
C GLU A 110 -3.60 11.05 -11.63
N ILE A 111 -2.49 10.91 -10.90
CA ILE A 111 -1.15 10.87 -11.52
C ILE A 111 -0.99 9.62 -12.40
N ILE A 112 -1.45 8.46 -11.94
CA ILE A 112 -1.42 7.22 -12.74
C ILE A 112 -2.27 7.37 -14.00
N ALA A 113 -3.45 7.98 -13.89
CA ALA A 113 -4.34 8.22 -15.02
C ALA A 113 -3.70 9.13 -16.08
N ASP A 114 -2.98 10.18 -15.66
CA ASP A 114 -2.29 11.11 -16.55
C ASP A 114 -1.08 10.46 -17.24
N VAL A 115 -0.24 9.74 -16.50
CA VAL A 115 0.98 9.11 -17.03
C VAL A 115 0.68 7.81 -17.80
N GLY A 116 -0.32 7.05 -17.36
CA GLY A 116 -0.73 5.78 -17.98
C GLY A 116 0.23 4.61 -17.70
N THR A 117 1.05 4.68 -16.65
CA THR A 117 1.93 3.60 -16.20
C THR A 117 1.16 2.65 -15.28
N PRO A 118 1.15 1.33 -15.53
CA PRO A 118 0.48 0.37 -14.66
C PRO A 118 1.07 0.34 -13.25
N VAL A 119 0.23 0.41 -12.22
CA VAL A 119 0.65 0.45 -10.82
C VAL A 119 -0.21 -0.49 -9.97
N HIS A 120 0.43 -1.15 -9.02
CA HIS A 120 -0.22 -1.88 -7.94
C HIS A 120 -0.31 -1.01 -6.68
N LEU A 121 -1.51 -0.77 -6.19
CA LEU A 121 -1.78 0.02 -4.99
C LEU A 121 -1.91 -0.91 -3.78
N MET A 122 -0.91 -0.85 -2.88
CA MET A 122 -0.78 -1.77 -1.76
C MET A 122 -1.60 -1.33 -0.54
N ARG A 123 -2.04 -2.31 0.24
CA ARG A 123 -2.57 -2.14 1.62
C ARG A 123 -3.78 -1.21 1.70
N ILE A 124 -4.73 -1.33 0.78
CA ILE A 124 -6.02 -0.64 0.91
C ILE A 124 -6.69 -1.12 2.19
N SER A 125 -7.13 -0.21 3.06
CA SER A 125 -7.63 -0.52 4.39
C SER A 125 -8.97 0.12 4.74
N THR A 126 -9.53 0.92 3.83
CA THR A 126 -10.79 1.64 4.08
C THR A 126 -11.84 1.37 3.01
N ARG A 127 -13.13 1.45 3.39
CA ARG A 127 -14.26 1.42 2.44
C ARG A 127 -14.07 2.45 1.33
N ARG A 128 -13.73 3.69 1.72
CA ARG A 128 -13.55 4.77 0.75
C ARG A 128 -12.38 4.48 -0.20
N GLY A 129 -11.32 3.82 0.28
CA GLY A 129 -10.22 3.35 -0.58
C GLY A 129 -10.71 2.36 -1.64
N VAL A 130 -11.54 1.37 -1.25
CA VAL A 130 -12.16 0.42 -2.19
C VAL A 130 -13.01 1.13 -3.24
N GLU A 131 -13.82 2.12 -2.84
CA GLU A 131 -14.63 2.92 -3.76
C GLU A 131 -13.77 3.71 -4.77
N LEU A 132 -12.66 4.30 -4.32
CA LEU A 132 -11.72 5.02 -5.20
C LEU A 132 -11.08 4.08 -6.23
N ILE A 133 -10.67 2.87 -5.81
CA ILE A 133 -10.14 1.85 -6.73
C ILE A 133 -11.19 1.42 -7.73
N ALA A 134 -12.43 1.17 -7.30
CA ALA A 134 -13.53 0.79 -8.18
C ALA A 134 -13.77 1.86 -9.27
N ALA A 135 -13.85 3.12 -8.85
CA ALA A 135 -14.02 4.24 -9.78
C ALA A 135 -12.84 4.41 -10.74
N ALA A 136 -11.60 4.19 -10.28
CA ALA A 136 -10.42 4.23 -11.12
C ALA A 136 -10.45 3.12 -12.20
N LYS A 137 -10.78 1.89 -11.81
CA LYS A 137 -10.93 0.76 -12.74
C LYS A 137 -12.04 0.99 -13.77
N GLN A 138 -13.19 1.55 -13.35
CA GLN A 138 -14.28 1.91 -14.26
C GLN A 138 -13.87 2.97 -15.30
N ARG A 139 -12.99 3.89 -14.93
CA ARG A 139 -12.40 4.89 -15.84
C ARG A 139 -11.30 4.32 -16.76
N GLY A 140 -10.92 3.05 -16.60
CA GLY A 140 -9.84 2.41 -17.35
C GLY A 140 -8.43 2.81 -16.88
N VAL A 141 -8.29 3.35 -15.67
CA VAL A 141 -6.97 3.65 -15.10
C VAL A 141 -6.22 2.34 -14.86
N PRO A 142 -4.95 2.19 -15.27
CA PRO A 142 -4.21 0.93 -15.20
C PRO A 142 -3.74 0.65 -13.77
N VAL A 143 -4.67 0.34 -12.87
CA VAL A 143 -4.39 0.02 -11.47
C VAL A 143 -4.84 -1.38 -11.11
N THR A 144 -4.04 -2.03 -10.26
CA THR A 144 -4.45 -3.17 -9.43
C THR A 144 -4.30 -2.79 -7.97
N ALA A 145 -4.96 -3.50 -7.06
CA ALA A 145 -4.89 -3.17 -5.65
C ALA A 145 -4.90 -4.41 -4.75
N SER A 146 -4.32 -4.28 -3.57
CA SER A 146 -4.35 -5.33 -2.55
C SER A 146 -4.70 -4.79 -1.18
N THR A 147 -5.23 -5.68 -0.34
CA THR A 147 -5.33 -5.47 1.11
C THR A 147 -4.52 -6.53 1.85
N THR A 148 -4.38 -6.43 3.17
CA THR A 148 -3.72 -7.48 3.95
C THR A 148 -4.73 -8.45 4.57
N TRP A 149 -4.30 -9.68 4.84
CA TRP A 149 -5.16 -10.69 5.45
C TRP A 149 -5.69 -10.26 6.83
N LEU A 150 -4.89 -9.51 7.61
CA LEU A 150 -5.31 -9.01 8.93
C LEU A 150 -6.47 -8.04 8.84
N HIS A 151 -6.52 -7.18 7.80
CA HIS A 151 -7.65 -6.28 7.57
C HIS A 151 -8.94 -7.00 7.17
N LEU A 152 -8.86 -8.26 6.74
CA LEU A 152 -10.03 -9.08 6.42
C LEU A 152 -10.61 -9.83 7.63
N ILE A 153 -9.79 -10.09 8.66
CA ILE A 153 -10.21 -10.88 9.84
C ILE A 153 -10.34 -10.08 11.12
N ALA A 154 -9.78 -8.86 11.18
CA ALA A 154 -9.81 -7.99 12.35
C ALA A 154 -10.23 -6.56 11.99
N ASN A 155 -10.76 -5.83 12.95
CA ASN A 155 -11.18 -4.43 12.82
C ASN A 155 -10.91 -3.65 14.13
N THR A 156 -11.30 -2.38 14.19
CA THR A 156 -11.02 -1.51 15.34
C THR A 156 -11.61 -2.00 16.67
N THR A 157 -12.59 -2.91 16.68
CA THR A 157 -13.13 -3.48 17.94
C THR A 157 -12.14 -4.41 18.62
N ASP A 158 -11.28 -5.08 17.86
CA ASP A 158 -10.28 -6.03 18.35
C ASP A 158 -9.14 -5.31 19.09
N LEU A 159 -8.98 -4.00 18.87
CA LEU A 159 -7.99 -3.16 19.57
C LEU A 159 -8.30 -3.00 21.07
N ALA A 160 -9.49 -3.39 21.55
CA ALA A 160 -9.84 -3.42 22.97
C ALA A 160 -8.86 -4.22 23.82
N THR A 161 -8.18 -5.18 23.24
CA THR A 161 -7.20 -6.04 23.93
C THR A 161 -5.83 -5.36 24.10
N TYR A 162 -5.58 -4.23 23.43
CA TYR A 162 -4.28 -3.57 23.36
C TYR A 162 -3.14 -4.51 22.90
N ASN A 163 -3.47 -5.55 22.16
CA ASN A 163 -2.49 -6.48 21.61
C ASN A 163 -1.57 -5.75 20.59
N PRO A 164 -0.24 -5.65 20.85
CA PRO A 164 0.68 -4.94 19.96
C PRO A 164 0.77 -5.55 18.57
N ASN A 165 0.43 -6.82 18.39
CA ASN A 165 0.41 -7.48 17.08
C ASN A 165 -0.69 -6.92 16.16
N LEU A 166 -1.67 -6.19 16.70
CA LEU A 166 -2.71 -5.50 15.93
C LEU A 166 -2.34 -4.06 15.57
N LYS A 167 -1.14 -3.60 15.93
CA LYS A 167 -0.60 -2.32 15.48
C LYS A 167 -0.06 -2.44 14.06
N LEU A 168 -0.93 -2.23 13.09
CA LEU A 168 -0.61 -2.36 11.67
C LEU A 168 -0.28 -1.01 11.01
N ASP A 169 0.31 -1.07 9.82
CA ASP A 169 0.52 0.04 8.89
C ASP A 169 0.01 -0.32 7.48
N PRO A 170 -1.17 0.19 7.05
CA PRO A 170 -2.11 1.08 7.74
C PRO A 170 -2.80 0.41 8.93
N PRO A 171 -3.38 1.20 9.87
CA PRO A 171 -4.09 0.64 11.00
C PRO A 171 -5.40 -0.04 10.58
N LEU A 172 -5.88 -0.95 11.46
CA LEU A 172 -7.16 -1.62 11.27
C LEU A 172 -8.30 -0.62 11.06
N GLY A 173 -9.13 -0.89 10.08
CA GLY A 173 -10.34 -0.16 9.78
C GLY A 173 -11.50 -0.50 10.71
N THR A 174 -12.62 0.19 10.54
CA THR A 174 -13.88 -0.12 11.20
C THR A 174 -14.47 -1.45 10.68
N ALA A 175 -15.53 -1.95 11.32
CA ALA A 175 -16.26 -3.11 10.80
C ALA A 175 -16.81 -2.86 9.38
N ASP A 176 -17.23 -1.64 9.09
CA ASP A 176 -17.69 -1.26 7.75
C ASP A 176 -16.57 -1.27 6.71
N ASP A 177 -15.36 -0.86 7.09
CA ASP A 177 -14.17 -0.95 6.23
C ASP A 177 -13.85 -2.43 5.95
N GLN A 178 -13.85 -3.27 6.97
CA GLN A 178 -13.60 -4.70 6.84
C GLN A 178 -14.59 -5.36 5.87
N ILE A 179 -15.88 -5.08 6.01
CA ILE A 179 -16.92 -5.60 5.09
C ILE A 179 -16.64 -5.15 3.66
N ALA A 180 -16.31 -3.88 3.45
CA ALA A 180 -16.02 -3.35 2.12
C ALA A 180 -14.76 -3.99 1.49
N LEU A 181 -13.73 -4.27 2.27
CA LEU A 181 -12.53 -4.99 1.80
C LEU A 181 -12.85 -6.42 1.37
N ILE A 182 -13.64 -7.15 2.18
CA ILE A 182 -14.08 -8.52 1.84
C ILE A 182 -14.89 -8.52 0.54
N GLU A 183 -15.85 -7.61 0.39
CA GLU A 183 -16.63 -7.49 -0.84
C GLU A 183 -15.76 -7.04 -2.02
N GLY A 184 -14.78 -6.16 -1.78
CA GLY A 184 -13.81 -5.74 -2.79
C GLY A 184 -12.99 -6.91 -3.37
N ILE A 185 -12.59 -7.86 -2.52
CA ILE A 185 -11.93 -9.10 -2.98
C ILE A 185 -12.91 -9.99 -3.76
N LYS A 186 -14.11 -10.22 -3.24
CA LYS A 186 -15.12 -11.09 -3.90
C LYS A 186 -15.52 -10.57 -5.28
N THR A 187 -15.61 -9.26 -5.44
CA THR A 187 -16.03 -8.62 -6.70
C THR A 187 -14.87 -8.31 -7.65
N GLY A 188 -13.61 -8.59 -7.27
CA GLY A 188 -12.43 -8.31 -8.08
C GLY A 188 -12.04 -6.82 -8.16
N ILE A 189 -12.58 -5.98 -7.29
CA ILE A 189 -12.11 -4.59 -7.12
C ILE A 189 -10.71 -4.60 -6.52
N LEU A 190 -10.47 -5.45 -5.53
CA LEU A 190 -9.15 -5.76 -5.01
C LEU A 190 -8.65 -7.06 -5.64
N ASP A 191 -7.42 -7.07 -6.12
CA ASP A 191 -6.86 -8.13 -6.97
C ASP A 191 -6.07 -9.18 -6.16
N ALA A 192 -5.60 -8.81 -4.95
CA ALA A 192 -4.74 -9.68 -4.16
C ALA A 192 -4.90 -9.45 -2.65
N ILE A 193 -4.52 -10.49 -1.89
CA ILE A 193 -4.38 -10.45 -0.44
C ILE A 193 -2.90 -10.62 -0.11
N ALA A 194 -2.31 -9.66 0.59
CA ALA A 194 -0.92 -9.68 1.02
C ALA A 194 -0.81 -10.18 2.46
N ILE A 195 0.26 -10.90 2.78
CA ILE A 195 0.61 -11.25 4.15
C ILE A 195 1.23 -10.07 4.87
N ASP A 196 2.07 -9.30 4.18
CA ASP A 196 2.75 -8.10 4.67
C ASP A 196 3.46 -8.32 6.02
N HIS A 197 4.15 -9.46 6.15
CA HIS A 197 4.81 -9.86 7.38
C HIS A 197 6.06 -9.01 7.63
N SER A 198 6.09 -8.32 8.78
CA SER A 198 7.27 -7.58 9.26
C SER A 198 7.73 -8.22 10.56
N PRO A 199 8.84 -8.99 10.55
CA PRO A 199 9.36 -9.59 11.78
C PRO A 199 9.93 -8.51 12.69
N TYR A 200 9.51 -8.52 13.95
CA TYR A 200 10.10 -7.73 15.02
C TYR A 200 10.97 -8.67 15.88
N THR A 201 12.21 -8.28 16.07
CA THR A 201 13.16 -8.97 16.98
C THR A 201 13.31 -8.18 18.26
#